data_6c6a84d7deb89e70cb2de2b56c904176
#
_entry.id   6c6a84d7deb89e70cb2de2b56c904176
#
_cell.length_a   1.000
_cell.length_b   1.000
_cell.length_c   1.000
_cell.angle_alpha   90.00
_cell.angle_beta   90.00
_cell.angle_gamma   90.00
#
_symmetry.space_group_name_H-M   'P 1'
#
loop_
_entity.id
_entity.type
_entity.pdbx_description
1 polymer ?
#
loop_
_entity_poly.entity_id
_entity_poly.type
_entity_poly.pdbx_seq_one_letter_code
_entity_poly.pdbx_strand_id
1 'polypeptide(L)'
;MRGLRDKRVLISGGSSGIGKAAARRFLEEGARVFLCGLDPGEVEAAVAELAEFGTVSGLPADVSREDDVTRLVDSAGEALGGLDVLINNAGIAWREPFLAITPSHWDRVLTVNLRGVFLVAQAVARVLVDQGRGGVIVNMSSTNGLGGEADYAHYNASKGGVLLLTKTMAVELGRHGIRVNALCPGYIETPLNAAISAGLGGEEFAGAYADGNIPLGRPGRPSEVAAAYAFLASDDASFITGAEIVIDGGQLAVM
;
A
#
# COMPACT_ATOMS: atom_id res chain seq x y z
N MET A 1 6.03 -6.61 17.54
CA MET A 1 5.80 -7.87 16.76
C MET A 1 7.10 -8.60 16.58
N ARG A 2 7.09 -9.95 16.50
CA ARG A 2 8.33 -10.73 16.35
C ARG A 2 8.96 -10.53 14.97
N GLY A 3 10.31 -10.44 14.94
CA GLY A 3 11.07 -10.46 13.68
C GLY A 3 11.06 -9.17 12.86
N LEU A 4 10.56 -8.03 13.39
CA LEU A 4 10.57 -6.75 12.67
C LEU A 4 11.81 -5.89 12.96
N ARG A 5 12.46 -6.07 14.11
CA ARG A 5 13.69 -5.33 14.46
C ARG A 5 14.75 -5.54 13.38
N ASP A 6 15.40 -4.46 12.98
CA ASP A 6 16.44 -4.40 11.94
C ASP A 6 16.01 -4.83 10.53
N LYS A 7 14.72 -5.13 10.29
CA LYS A 7 14.19 -5.37 8.93
C LYS A 7 14.35 -4.12 8.06
N ARG A 8 14.69 -4.36 6.81
CA ARG A 8 14.91 -3.36 5.77
C ARG A 8 13.65 -3.25 4.92
N VAL A 9 12.91 -2.18 5.12
CA VAL A 9 11.55 -2.01 4.60
C VAL A 9 11.52 -0.93 3.53
N LEU A 10 11.10 -1.27 2.32
CA LEU A 10 10.76 -0.31 1.27
C LEU A 10 9.25 -0.07 1.27
N ILE A 11 8.84 1.20 1.26
CA ILE A 11 7.42 1.61 1.24
C ILE A 11 7.17 2.55 0.05
N SER A 12 6.37 2.13 -0.91
CA SER A 12 5.88 3.02 -1.96
C SER A 12 4.67 3.82 -1.50
N GLY A 13 4.60 5.12 -1.86
CA GLY A 13 3.56 6.02 -1.35
C GLY A 13 3.68 6.25 0.16
N GLY A 14 4.91 6.33 0.67
CA GLY A 14 5.24 6.47 2.08
C GLY A 14 5.21 7.90 2.62
N SER A 15 5.02 8.92 1.77
CA SER A 15 5.04 10.33 2.17
C SER A 15 3.77 10.80 2.88
N SER A 16 2.64 10.11 2.72
CA SER A 16 1.36 10.52 3.32
C SER A 16 0.46 9.34 3.67
N GLY A 17 -0.66 9.62 4.34
CA GLY A 17 -1.75 8.68 4.60
C GLY A 17 -1.31 7.35 5.22
N ILE A 18 -1.80 6.25 4.66
CA ILE A 18 -1.53 4.88 5.16
C ILE A 18 -0.04 4.55 5.05
N GLY A 19 0.63 4.95 3.95
CA GLY A 19 2.04 4.67 3.75
C GLY A 19 2.94 5.34 4.80
N LYS A 20 2.67 6.60 5.15
CA LYS A 20 3.41 7.31 6.22
C LYS A 20 3.14 6.69 7.59
N ALA A 21 1.88 6.32 7.88
CA ALA A 21 1.55 5.60 9.11
C ALA A 21 2.22 4.22 9.19
N ALA A 22 2.35 3.51 8.06
CA ALA A 22 3.10 2.27 7.99
C ALA A 22 4.59 2.49 8.25
N ALA A 23 5.19 3.52 7.63
CA ALA A 23 6.60 3.87 7.87
C ALA A 23 6.86 4.13 9.35
N ARG A 24 6.04 4.97 10.01
CA ARG A 24 6.11 5.20 11.44
C ARG A 24 6.03 3.90 12.24
N ARG A 25 5.03 3.06 11.96
CA ARG A 25 4.85 1.81 12.68
C ARG A 25 6.07 0.89 12.55
N PHE A 26 6.65 0.73 11.36
CA PHE A 26 7.85 -0.08 11.18
C PHE A 26 9.06 0.47 11.94
N LEU A 27 9.24 1.79 11.98
CA LEU A 27 10.29 2.44 12.77
C LEU A 27 10.10 2.19 14.27
N GLU A 28 8.87 2.32 14.79
CA GLU A 28 8.53 1.99 16.19
C GLU A 28 8.79 0.52 16.55
N GLU A 29 8.70 -0.40 15.57
CA GLU A 29 9.07 -1.82 15.75
C GLU A 29 10.59 -2.06 15.62
N GLY A 30 11.39 -1.01 15.36
CA GLY A 30 12.84 -1.06 15.25
C GLY A 30 13.35 -1.46 13.86
N ALA A 31 12.52 -1.39 12.83
CA ALA A 31 12.92 -1.60 11.44
C ALA A 31 13.63 -0.34 10.89
N ARG A 32 14.30 -0.51 9.74
CA ARG A 32 14.90 0.57 8.96
C ARG A 32 14.05 0.78 7.71
N VAL A 33 13.67 2.02 7.41
CA VAL A 33 12.69 2.32 6.36
C VAL A 33 13.31 3.15 5.25
N PHE A 34 13.03 2.77 4.01
CA PHE A 34 13.19 3.62 2.83
C PHE A 34 11.81 3.86 2.22
N LEU A 35 11.45 5.11 1.95
CA LEU A 35 10.15 5.43 1.40
C LEU A 35 10.23 6.22 0.10
N CYS A 36 9.17 6.14 -0.72
CA CYS A 36 9.02 7.07 -1.82
C CYS A 36 7.62 7.69 -1.85
N GLY A 37 7.52 8.83 -2.49
CA GLY A 37 6.31 9.54 -2.87
C GLY A 37 6.53 10.25 -4.20
N LEU A 38 5.50 10.82 -4.77
CA LEU A 38 5.61 11.52 -6.05
C LEU A 38 6.18 12.94 -5.88
N ASP A 39 5.74 13.66 -4.85
CA ASP A 39 6.16 15.04 -4.59
C ASP A 39 7.44 15.06 -3.74
N PRO A 40 8.51 15.76 -4.21
CA PRO A 40 9.77 15.83 -3.48
C PRO A 40 9.65 16.49 -2.09
N GLY A 41 8.84 17.55 -1.98
CA GLY A 41 8.65 18.26 -0.72
C GLY A 41 7.90 17.42 0.32
N GLU A 42 6.88 16.65 -0.10
CA GLU A 42 6.19 15.72 0.79
C GLU A 42 7.12 14.60 1.27
N VAL A 43 8.00 14.09 0.40
CA VAL A 43 8.97 13.06 0.77
C VAL A 43 9.96 13.60 1.81
N GLU A 44 10.53 14.78 1.56
CA GLU A 44 11.47 15.44 2.49
C GLU A 44 10.82 15.69 3.86
N ALA A 45 9.61 16.25 3.88
CA ALA A 45 8.86 16.51 5.10
C ALA A 45 8.54 15.21 5.86
N ALA A 46 8.13 14.16 5.17
CA ALA A 46 7.83 12.86 5.79
C ALA A 46 9.08 12.22 6.38
N VAL A 47 10.23 12.26 5.68
CA VAL A 47 11.50 11.75 6.20
C VAL A 47 11.93 12.52 7.44
N ALA A 48 11.84 13.87 7.41
CA ALA A 48 12.19 14.69 8.57
C ALA A 48 11.31 14.40 9.79
N GLU A 49 10.00 14.28 9.62
CA GLU A 49 9.06 13.93 10.69
C GLU A 49 9.31 12.52 11.26
N LEU A 50 9.58 11.56 10.39
CA LEU A 50 9.73 10.17 10.79
C LEU A 50 11.10 9.86 11.41
N ALA A 51 12.11 10.71 11.24
CA ALA A 51 13.47 10.51 11.76
C ALA A 51 13.53 10.42 13.29
N GLU A 52 12.54 10.97 14.00
CA GLU A 52 12.44 10.83 15.46
C GLU A 52 12.15 9.39 15.92
N PHE A 53 11.56 8.54 15.05
CA PHE A 53 11.18 7.16 15.37
C PHE A 53 12.23 6.13 14.98
N GLY A 54 13.25 6.50 14.19
CA GLY A 54 14.32 5.57 13.79
C GLY A 54 15.00 5.92 12.47
N THR A 55 15.70 4.94 11.89
CA THR A 55 16.44 5.13 10.64
C THR A 55 15.48 5.13 9.44
N VAL A 56 15.32 6.29 8.85
CA VAL A 56 14.48 6.51 7.67
C VAL A 56 15.21 7.35 6.63
N SER A 57 14.99 7.01 5.37
CA SER A 57 15.39 7.80 4.21
C SER A 57 14.38 7.62 3.08
N GLY A 58 14.51 8.39 2.02
CA GLY A 58 13.57 8.30 0.91
C GLY A 58 13.98 9.16 -0.27
N LEU A 59 13.29 8.95 -1.39
CA LEU A 59 13.43 9.79 -2.60
C LEU A 59 12.10 9.92 -3.34
N PRO A 60 11.94 10.97 -4.16
CA PRO A 60 10.78 11.09 -5.03
C PRO A 60 10.86 10.09 -6.19
N ALA A 61 9.76 9.34 -6.43
CA ALA A 61 9.66 8.40 -7.53
C ALA A 61 8.21 8.24 -8.00
N ASP A 62 8.02 8.23 -9.32
CA ASP A 62 6.77 7.82 -9.96
C ASP A 62 6.81 6.31 -10.21
N VAL A 63 6.04 5.56 -9.43
CA VAL A 63 5.98 4.08 -9.52
C VAL A 63 5.47 3.58 -10.87
N SER A 64 4.88 4.44 -11.68
CA SER A 64 4.43 4.11 -13.04
C SER A 64 5.56 4.11 -14.09
N ARG A 65 6.76 4.61 -13.74
CA ARG A 65 7.92 4.75 -14.62
C ARG A 65 9.01 3.74 -14.25
N GLU A 66 9.44 2.94 -15.22
CA GLU A 66 10.44 1.89 -15.00
C GLU A 66 11.78 2.42 -14.49
N ASP A 67 12.25 3.55 -15.07
CA ASP A 67 13.51 4.17 -14.65
C ASP A 67 13.46 4.65 -13.19
N ASP A 68 12.32 5.22 -12.78
CA ASP A 68 12.13 5.66 -11.40
C ASP A 68 12.07 4.48 -10.43
N VAL A 69 11.40 3.39 -10.82
CA VAL A 69 11.34 2.16 -10.02
C VAL A 69 12.72 1.53 -9.88
N THR A 70 13.50 1.46 -10.95
CA THR A 70 14.89 0.96 -10.90
C THR A 70 15.72 1.79 -9.92
N ARG A 71 15.74 3.11 -10.10
CA ARG A 71 16.43 4.04 -9.20
C ARG A 71 15.97 3.92 -7.75
N LEU A 72 14.65 3.77 -7.51
CA LEU A 72 14.08 3.59 -6.18
C LEU A 72 14.60 2.33 -5.49
N VAL A 73 14.54 1.19 -6.17
CA VAL A 73 14.93 -0.10 -5.60
C VAL A 73 16.44 -0.17 -5.37
N ASP A 74 17.25 0.34 -6.31
CA ASP A 74 18.71 0.41 -6.17
C ASP A 74 19.10 1.30 -4.99
N SER A 75 18.55 2.52 -4.90
CA SER A 75 18.82 3.45 -3.80
C SER A 75 18.38 2.89 -2.44
N ALA A 76 17.24 2.21 -2.38
CA ALA A 76 16.77 1.56 -1.15
C ALA A 76 17.69 0.41 -0.74
N GLY A 77 18.10 -0.41 -1.71
CA GLY A 77 19.03 -1.52 -1.49
C GLY A 77 20.39 -1.04 -0.99
N GLU A 78 20.91 0.04 -1.55
CA GLU A 78 22.16 0.66 -1.12
C GLU A 78 22.05 1.26 0.29
N ALA A 79 21.06 2.12 0.52
CA ALA A 79 20.88 2.81 1.79
C ALA A 79 20.62 1.88 2.98
N LEU A 80 19.89 0.78 2.74
CA LEU A 80 19.54 -0.19 3.78
C LEU A 80 20.50 -1.38 3.87
N GLY A 81 21.35 -1.61 2.87
CA GLY A 81 22.21 -2.79 2.76
C GLY A 81 21.42 -4.03 2.31
N GLY A 82 20.42 -3.84 1.48
CA GLY A 82 19.49 -4.85 0.94
C GLY A 82 18.05 -4.64 1.38
N LEU A 83 17.14 -5.59 1.07
CA LEU A 83 15.71 -5.49 1.37
C LEU A 83 15.21 -6.77 2.04
N ASP A 84 14.20 -6.65 2.90
CA ASP A 84 13.50 -7.77 3.54
C ASP A 84 11.98 -7.67 3.34
N VAL A 85 11.45 -6.45 3.27
CA VAL A 85 10.00 -6.19 3.19
C VAL A 85 9.71 -5.11 2.15
N LEU A 86 8.70 -5.36 1.32
CA LEU A 86 8.05 -4.34 0.49
C LEU A 86 6.63 -4.07 0.97
N ILE A 87 6.32 -2.82 1.26
CA ILE A 87 4.96 -2.31 1.40
C ILE A 87 4.62 -1.54 0.12
N ASN A 88 3.88 -2.18 -0.74
CA ASN A 88 3.52 -1.68 -2.07
C ASN A 88 2.18 -0.95 -2.00
N ASN A 89 2.24 0.31 -1.53
CA ASN A 89 1.06 1.08 -1.08
C ASN A 89 0.67 2.22 -2.02
N ALA A 90 1.56 2.70 -2.90
CA ALA A 90 1.25 3.80 -3.80
C ALA A 90 -0.02 3.55 -4.62
N GLY A 91 -0.86 4.59 -4.74
CA GLY A 91 -2.09 4.49 -5.51
C GLY A 91 -2.84 5.82 -5.59
N ILE A 92 -3.72 5.92 -6.57
CA ILE A 92 -4.59 7.06 -6.83
C ILE A 92 -6.04 6.60 -6.98
N ALA A 93 -6.98 7.48 -6.68
CA ALA A 93 -8.40 7.25 -6.90
C ALA A 93 -9.15 8.57 -7.08
N TRP A 94 -10.20 8.54 -7.86
CA TRP A 94 -11.24 9.57 -7.92
C TRP A 94 -12.55 8.95 -8.38
N ARG A 95 -13.66 9.62 -8.12
CA ARG A 95 -14.99 9.18 -8.57
C ARG A 95 -15.25 9.67 -9.97
N GLU A 96 -15.75 8.78 -10.82
CA GLU A 96 -16.16 9.11 -12.19
C GLU A 96 -17.22 8.09 -12.64
N PRO A 97 -18.43 8.54 -13.06
CA PRO A 97 -19.46 7.63 -13.56
C PRO A 97 -18.96 6.78 -14.74
N PHE A 98 -19.33 5.51 -14.78
CA PHE A 98 -18.82 4.55 -15.78
C PHE A 98 -18.90 5.06 -17.22
N LEU A 99 -20.02 5.70 -17.59
CA LEU A 99 -20.22 6.23 -18.96
C LEU A 99 -19.39 7.49 -19.26
N ALA A 100 -18.81 8.13 -18.23
CA ALA A 100 -17.98 9.33 -18.38
C ALA A 100 -16.48 9.02 -18.39
N ILE A 101 -16.06 7.82 -17.93
CA ILE A 101 -14.64 7.45 -17.87
C ILE A 101 -14.04 7.49 -19.27
N THR A 102 -13.02 8.35 -19.42
CA THR A 102 -12.26 8.42 -20.67
C THR A 102 -11.17 7.32 -20.69
N PRO A 103 -10.73 6.88 -21.88
CA PRO A 103 -9.59 5.95 -21.98
C PRO A 103 -8.34 6.45 -21.24
N SER A 104 -8.04 7.76 -21.28
CA SER A 104 -6.89 8.33 -20.59
C SER A 104 -7.02 8.27 -19.07
N HIS A 105 -8.22 8.47 -18.52
CA HIS A 105 -8.47 8.32 -17.08
C HIS A 105 -8.37 6.87 -16.64
N TRP A 106 -8.94 5.96 -17.42
CA TRP A 106 -8.79 4.52 -17.23
C TRP A 106 -7.32 4.13 -17.19
N ASP A 107 -6.57 4.48 -18.24
CA ASP A 107 -5.15 4.16 -18.36
C ASP A 107 -4.32 4.75 -17.20
N ARG A 108 -4.62 5.97 -16.78
CA ARG A 108 -3.91 6.62 -15.66
C ARG A 108 -4.06 5.83 -14.35
N VAL A 109 -5.29 5.39 -14.01
CA VAL A 109 -5.53 4.62 -12.79
C VAL A 109 -4.86 3.25 -12.86
N LEU A 110 -5.02 2.53 -13.97
CA LEU A 110 -4.39 1.21 -14.12
C LEU A 110 -2.87 1.29 -14.15
N THR A 111 -2.32 2.32 -14.79
CA THR A 111 -0.87 2.51 -14.87
C THR A 111 -0.24 2.72 -13.49
N VAL A 112 -0.87 3.50 -12.62
CA VAL A 112 -0.36 3.70 -11.25
C VAL A 112 -0.69 2.50 -10.36
N ASN A 113 -1.98 2.12 -10.27
CA ASN A 113 -2.47 1.22 -9.23
C ASN A 113 -2.19 -0.27 -9.52
N LEU A 114 -2.01 -0.67 -10.78
CA LEU A 114 -1.77 -2.06 -11.14
C LEU A 114 -0.40 -2.25 -11.78
N ARG A 115 -0.08 -1.51 -12.86
CA ARG A 115 1.23 -1.63 -13.50
C ARG A 115 2.34 -1.17 -12.55
N GLY A 116 2.16 -0.07 -11.81
CA GLY A 116 3.13 0.42 -10.81
C GLY A 116 3.36 -0.60 -9.70
N VAL A 117 2.29 -1.20 -9.17
CA VAL A 117 2.39 -2.30 -8.19
C VAL A 117 3.20 -3.47 -8.76
N PHE A 118 2.96 -3.88 -10.00
CA PHE A 118 3.72 -4.93 -10.68
C PHE A 118 5.21 -4.57 -10.81
N LEU A 119 5.52 -3.36 -11.30
CA LEU A 119 6.91 -2.94 -11.53
C LEU A 119 7.73 -2.94 -10.24
N VAL A 120 7.22 -2.32 -9.19
CA VAL A 120 7.90 -2.26 -7.88
C VAL A 120 8.04 -3.65 -7.27
N ALA A 121 6.96 -4.45 -7.31
CA ALA A 121 6.98 -5.81 -6.77
C ALA A 121 7.98 -6.70 -7.52
N GLN A 122 8.04 -6.63 -8.85
CA GLN A 122 8.97 -7.42 -9.65
C GLN A 122 10.43 -7.04 -9.36
N ALA A 123 10.74 -5.74 -9.32
CA ALA A 123 12.08 -5.26 -9.03
C ALA A 123 12.56 -5.70 -7.64
N VAL A 124 11.71 -5.53 -6.61
CA VAL A 124 12.03 -5.98 -5.24
C VAL A 124 12.10 -7.50 -5.14
N ALA A 125 11.20 -8.24 -5.80
CA ALA A 125 11.24 -9.71 -5.79
C ALA A 125 12.57 -10.26 -6.34
N ARG A 126 13.14 -9.65 -7.41
CA ARG A 126 14.47 -10.01 -7.92
C ARG A 126 15.53 -9.83 -6.84
N VAL A 127 15.56 -8.69 -6.15
CA VAL A 127 16.50 -8.45 -5.04
C VAL A 127 16.34 -9.49 -3.94
N LEU A 128 15.10 -9.81 -3.52
CA LEU A 128 14.84 -10.81 -2.49
C LEU A 128 15.30 -12.22 -2.89
N VAL A 129 15.06 -12.61 -4.15
CA VAL A 129 15.51 -13.90 -4.69
C VAL A 129 17.02 -13.96 -4.74
N ASP A 130 17.69 -12.93 -5.24
CA ASP A 130 19.16 -12.87 -5.34
C ASP A 130 19.82 -12.90 -3.95
N GLN A 131 19.19 -12.30 -2.94
CA GLN A 131 19.66 -12.38 -1.55
C GLN A 131 19.51 -13.80 -0.94
N GLY A 132 18.59 -14.63 -1.41
CA GLY A 132 18.39 -16.01 -0.96
C GLY A 132 17.94 -16.19 0.50
N ARG A 133 17.34 -15.16 1.11
CA ARG A 133 16.94 -15.15 2.52
C ARG A 133 15.43 -15.08 2.74
N GLY A 134 14.66 -15.24 1.66
CA GLY A 134 13.23 -15.01 1.68
C GLY A 134 12.88 -13.51 1.77
N GLY A 135 11.64 -13.22 2.15
CA GLY A 135 11.15 -11.84 2.30
C GLY A 135 9.64 -11.75 2.38
N VAL A 136 9.14 -10.53 2.45
CA VAL A 136 7.70 -10.28 2.47
C VAL A 136 7.33 -9.14 1.52
N ILE A 137 6.26 -9.34 0.75
CA ILE A 137 5.63 -8.30 -0.07
C ILE A 137 4.17 -8.17 0.39
N VAL A 138 3.74 -6.94 0.72
CA VAL A 138 2.34 -6.67 1.03
C VAL A 138 1.82 -5.60 0.07
N ASN A 139 0.87 -5.99 -0.78
CA ASN A 139 0.27 -5.12 -1.77
C ASN A 139 -0.98 -4.43 -1.21
N MET A 140 -1.15 -3.15 -1.52
CA MET A 140 -2.36 -2.40 -1.19
C MET A 140 -3.45 -2.62 -2.25
N SER A 141 -4.48 -3.39 -1.88
CA SER A 141 -5.73 -3.44 -2.62
C SER A 141 -6.76 -2.48 -2.00
N SER A 142 -7.99 -2.90 -1.86
CA SER A 142 -9.14 -2.19 -1.29
C SER A 142 -10.31 -3.16 -1.14
N THR A 143 -11.32 -2.82 -0.35
CA THR A 143 -12.66 -3.44 -0.45
C THR A 143 -13.22 -3.38 -1.87
N ASN A 144 -12.88 -2.34 -2.63
CA ASN A 144 -13.20 -2.17 -4.05
C ASN A 144 -12.55 -3.21 -4.99
N GLY A 145 -11.55 -3.95 -4.51
CA GLY A 145 -11.00 -5.10 -5.23
C GLY A 145 -11.82 -6.38 -5.04
N LEU A 146 -12.65 -6.42 -4.00
CA LEU A 146 -13.51 -7.56 -3.63
C LEU A 146 -14.96 -7.36 -4.07
N GLY A 147 -15.40 -6.11 -4.17
CA GLY A 147 -16.75 -5.74 -4.59
C GLY A 147 -16.75 -4.50 -5.48
N GLY A 148 -17.82 -4.32 -6.25
CA GLY A 148 -17.99 -3.15 -7.11
C GLY A 148 -18.63 -1.98 -6.36
N GLU A 149 -17.95 -0.86 -6.30
CA GLU A 149 -18.51 0.42 -5.87
C GLU A 149 -18.80 1.30 -7.08
N ALA A 150 -19.96 1.96 -7.08
CA ALA A 150 -20.36 2.85 -8.17
C ALA A 150 -19.38 4.02 -8.32
N ASP A 151 -19.21 4.50 -9.54
CA ASP A 151 -18.30 5.58 -9.93
C ASP A 151 -16.81 5.30 -9.77
N TYR A 152 -16.42 4.03 -9.60
CA TYR A 152 -15.02 3.63 -9.41
C TYR A 152 -14.58 2.50 -10.35
N ALA A 153 -15.16 2.33 -11.53
CA ALA A 153 -14.90 1.16 -12.38
C ALA A 153 -13.40 0.95 -12.69
N HIS A 154 -12.65 2.01 -13.00
CA HIS A 154 -11.19 1.95 -13.22
C HIS A 154 -10.43 1.57 -11.94
N TYR A 155 -10.83 2.13 -10.80
CA TYR A 155 -10.22 1.84 -9.50
C TYR A 155 -10.53 0.39 -9.06
N ASN A 156 -11.81 -0.03 -9.13
CA ASN A 156 -12.24 -1.39 -8.81
C ASN A 156 -11.47 -2.41 -9.64
N ALA A 157 -11.39 -2.19 -10.97
CA ALA A 157 -10.62 -3.07 -11.87
C ALA A 157 -9.14 -3.14 -11.48
N SER A 158 -8.52 -1.99 -11.16
CA SER A 158 -7.12 -1.96 -10.74
C SER A 158 -6.88 -2.74 -9.44
N LYS A 159 -7.77 -2.58 -8.44
CA LYS A 159 -7.63 -3.24 -7.13
C LYS A 159 -7.98 -4.73 -7.17
N GLY A 160 -8.94 -5.14 -8.01
CA GLY A 160 -9.19 -6.56 -8.32
C GLY A 160 -8.00 -7.22 -9.02
N GLY A 161 -7.36 -6.50 -9.96
CA GLY A 161 -6.12 -6.95 -10.61
C GLY A 161 -4.96 -7.17 -9.62
N VAL A 162 -4.82 -6.30 -8.62
CA VAL A 162 -3.79 -6.46 -7.55
C VAL A 162 -4.02 -7.73 -6.73
N LEU A 163 -5.28 -8.13 -6.48
CA LEU A 163 -5.57 -9.36 -5.74
C LEU A 163 -5.10 -10.61 -6.48
N LEU A 164 -5.41 -10.73 -7.78
CA LEU A 164 -4.97 -11.86 -8.58
C LEU A 164 -3.46 -11.85 -8.80
N LEU A 165 -2.86 -10.68 -9.02
CA LEU A 165 -1.40 -10.54 -9.07
C LEU A 165 -0.74 -11.02 -7.77
N THR A 166 -1.30 -10.67 -6.61
CA THR A 166 -0.83 -11.12 -5.29
C THR A 166 -0.83 -12.64 -5.17
N LYS A 167 -1.92 -13.30 -5.59
CA LYS A 167 -2.04 -14.78 -5.55
C LYS A 167 -1.01 -15.44 -6.47
N THR A 168 -0.84 -14.94 -7.70
CA THR A 168 0.16 -15.45 -8.64
C THR A 168 1.57 -15.32 -8.06
N MET A 169 1.91 -14.14 -7.54
CA MET A 169 3.21 -13.91 -6.92
C MET A 169 3.45 -14.83 -5.71
N ALA A 170 2.43 -15.07 -4.87
CA ALA A 170 2.53 -15.97 -3.71
C ALA A 170 2.87 -17.41 -4.14
N VAL A 171 2.24 -17.90 -5.23
CA VAL A 171 2.50 -19.23 -5.78
C VAL A 171 3.93 -19.32 -6.36
N GLU A 172 4.34 -18.34 -7.16
CA GLU A 172 5.63 -18.38 -7.85
C GLU A 172 6.82 -18.14 -6.93
N LEU A 173 6.67 -17.23 -5.95
CA LEU A 173 7.75 -16.79 -5.07
C LEU A 173 7.87 -17.61 -3.78
N GLY A 174 6.86 -18.41 -3.45
CA GLY A 174 6.85 -19.23 -2.23
C GLY A 174 8.05 -20.16 -2.13
N ARG A 175 8.50 -20.76 -3.23
CA ARG A 175 9.71 -21.60 -3.29
C ARG A 175 11.00 -20.87 -2.91
N HIS A 176 11.00 -19.55 -2.94
CA HIS A 176 12.13 -18.69 -2.52
C HIS A 176 11.97 -18.18 -1.08
N GLY A 177 10.98 -18.69 -0.33
CA GLY A 177 10.68 -18.23 1.03
C GLY A 177 10.10 -16.81 1.09
N ILE A 178 9.54 -16.30 -0.01
CA ILE A 178 8.93 -14.98 -0.09
C ILE A 178 7.42 -15.12 0.08
N ARG A 179 6.86 -14.45 1.08
CA ARG A 179 5.41 -14.38 1.31
C ARG A 179 4.83 -13.13 0.62
N VAL A 180 3.69 -13.28 -0.03
CA VAL A 180 3.01 -12.18 -0.71
C VAL A 180 1.55 -12.16 -0.30
N ASN A 181 1.07 -11.04 0.26
CA ASN A 181 -0.32 -10.87 0.70
C ASN A 181 -0.86 -9.50 0.24
N ALA A 182 -2.17 -9.34 0.30
CA ALA A 182 -2.84 -8.07 0.03
C ALA A 182 -3.60 -7.58 1.26
N LEU A 183 -3.60 -6.26 1.48
CA LEU A 183 -4.55 -5.59 2.36
C LEU A 183 -5.70 -4.99 1.56
N CYS A 184 -6.91 -5.14 2.07
CA CYS A 184 -8.15 -4.63 1.51
C CYS A 184 -8.83 -3.67 2.50
N PRO A 185 -8.30 -2.42 2.67
CA PRO A 185 -8.96 -1.45 3.53
C PRO A 185 -10.30 -0.99 2.94
N GLY A 186 -11.25 -0.68 3.82
CA GLY A 186 -12.45 0.09 3.51
C GLY A 186 -12.18 1.59 3.52
N TYR A 187 -13.14 2.37 4.05
CA TYR A 187 -13.02 3.82 4.13
C TYR A 187 -12.08 4.23 5.28
N ILE A 188 -10.90 4.78 4.93
CA ILE A 188 -9.83 5.18 5.87
C ILE A 188 -9.62 6.70 5.80
N GLU A 189 -9.44 7.37 6.95
CA GLU A 189 -9.12 8.79 7.05
C GLU A 189 -7.73 9.09 6.45
N THR A 190 -7.72 9.52 5.19
CA THR A 190 -6.49 9.83 4.44
C THR A 190 -6.66 11.10 3.63
N PRO A 191 -5.56 11.77 3.23
CA PRO A 191 -5.64 12.90 2.29
C PRO A 191 -6.37 12.54 0.99
N LEU A 192 -6.22 11.31 0.49
CA LEU A 192 -6.93 10.82 -0.70
C LEU A 192 -8.45 10.85 -0.49
N ASN A 193 -8.94 10.26 0.60
CA ASN A 193 -10.38 10.23 0.89
C ASN A 193 -10.90 11.61 1.30
N ALA A 194 -10.11 12.44 1.95
CA ALA A 194 -10.48 13.83 2.23
C ALA A 194 -10.69 14.64 0.93
N ALA A 195 -9.80 14.47 -0.05
CA ALA A 195 -9.96 15.12 -1.36
C ALA A 195 -11.21 14.64 -2.12
N ILE A 196 -11.55 13.34 -2.05
CA ILE A 196 -12.76 12.77 -2.65
C ILE A 196 -14.00 13.32 -1.92
N SER A 197 -14.00 13.30 -0.58
CA SER A 197 -15.14 13.74 0.24
C SER A 197 -15.41 15.24 0.10
N ALA A 198 -14.37 16.07 -0.10
CA ALA A 198 -14.52 17.53 -0.30
C ALA A 198 -15.46 17.85 -1.46
N GLY A 199 -15.45 17.06 -2.53
CA GLY A 199 -16.37 17.18 -3.66
C GLY A 199 -17.81 16.69 -3.37
N LEU A 200 -18.08 16.08 -2.21
CA LEU A 200 -19.35 15.44 -1.86
C LEU A 200 -20.00 16.01 -0.59
N GLY A 201 -19.41 17.06 0.02
CA GLY A 201 -19.91 17.65 1.25
C GLY A 201 -18.95 17.54 2.45
N GLY A 202 -17.71 17.07 2.21
CA GLY A 202 -16.64 17.08 3.23
C GLY A 202 -16.92 16.14 4.40
N GLU A 203 -16.76 16.65 5.63
CA GLU A 203 -16.90 15.87 6.86
C GLU A 203 -18.32 15.33 7.07
N GLU A 204 -19.36 16.08 6.66
CA GLU A 204 -20.74 15.63 6.75
C GLU A 204 -20.99 14.38 5.90
N PHE A 205 -20.48 14.37 4.67
CA PHE A 205 -20.52 13.18 3.82
C PHE A 205 -19.76 12.00 4.45
N ALA A 206 -18.55 12.24 4.97
CA ALA A 206 -17.73 11.20 5.58
C ALA A 206 -18.42 10.56 6.80
N GLY A 207 -19.06 11.37 7.65
CA GLY A 207 -19.85 10.91 8.79
C GLY A 207 -21.06 10.09 8.37
N ALA A 208 -21.88 10.62 7.45
CA ALA A 208 -23.07 9.93 6.94
C ALA A 208 -22.71 8.60 6.22
N TYR A 209 -21.60 8.59 5.47
CA TYR A 209 -21.11 7.37 4.85
C TYR A 209 -20.73 6.31 5.88
N ALA A 210 -20.01 6.71 6.93
CA ALA A 210 -19.60 5.80 7.98
C ALA A 210 -20.81 5.22 8.74
N ASP A 211 -21.75 6.07 9.15
CA ASP A 211 -22.97 5.66 9.86
C ASP A 211 -23.84 4.69 9.02
N GLY A 212 -23.91 4.92 7.72
CA GLY A 212 -24.75 4.11 6.82
C GLY A 212 -24.11 2.81 6.30
N ASN A 213 -22.77 2.72 6.28
CA ASN A 213 -22.07 1.63 5.59
C ASN A 213 -21.06 0.87 6.45
N ILE A 214 -20.63 1.41 7.58
CA ILE A 214 -19.57 0.79 8.41
C ILE A 214 -20.15 0.37 9.77
N PRO A 215 -20.28 -0.93 10.06
CA PRO A 215 -20.82 -1.40 11.35
C PRO A 215 -20.14 -0.84 12.60
N LEU A 216 -18.83 -0.51 12.53
CA LEU A 216 -18.14 0.15 13.65
C LEU A 216 -18.46 1.67 13.77
N GLY A 217 -19.31 2.23 12.89
CA GLY A 217 -19.84 3.61 12.96
C GLY A 217 -18.79 4.71 12.76
N ARG A 218 -17.63 4.40 12.19
CA ARG A 218 -16.56 5.37 11.94
C ARG A 218 -15.64 4.96 10.79
N PRO A 219 -14.97 5.90 10.15
CA PRO A 219 -13.84 5.58 9.28
C PRO A 219 -12.71 4.87 10.04
N GLY A 220 -11.93 4.07 9.33
CA GLY A 220 -10.68 3.52 9.85
C GLY A 220 -9.58 4.58 9.90
N ARG A 221 -8.60 4.41 10.80
CA ARG A 221 -7.42 5.26 10.88
C ARG A 221 -6.26 4.64 10.10
N PRO A 222 -5.37 5.45 9.50
CA PRO A 222 -4.16 4.94 8.85
C PRO A 222 -3.32 4.00 9.72
N SER A 223 -3.26 4.26 11.04
CA SER A 223 -2.55 3.42 12.02
C SER A 223 -3.14 2.02 12.17
N GLU A 224 -4.45 1.83 11.95
CA GLU A 224 -5.10 0.52 12.01
C GLU A 224 -4.70 -0.35 10.81
N VAL A 225 -4.54 0.26 9.62
CA VAL A 225 -3.98 -0.43 8.45
C VAL A 225 -2.49 -0.70 8.60
N ALA A 226 -1.74 0.26 9.18
CA ALA A 226 -0.31 0.11 9.46
C ALA A 226 -0.03 -1.07 10.41
N ALA A 227 -0.91 -1.31 11.39
CA ALA A 227 -0.81 -2.47 12.29
C ALA A 227 -0.90 -3.80 11.53
N ALA A 228 -1.79 -3.89 10.53
CA ALA A 228 -1.93 -5.10 9.71
C ALA A 228 -0.72 -5.29 8.76
N TYR A 229 -0.16 -4.21 8.22
CA TYR A 229 1.10 -4.28 7.48
C TYR A 229 2.22 -4.87 8.34
N ALA A 230 2.40 -4.34 9.56
CA ALA A 230 3.42 -4.82 10.47
C ALA A 230 3.18 -6.30 10.86
N PHE A 231 1.93 -6.71 11.10
CA PHE A 231 1.58 -8.10 11.35
C PHE A 231 1.95 -9.02 10.18
N LEU A 232 1.54 -8.68 8.96
CA LEU A 232 1.84 -9.50 7.78
C LEU A 232 3.33 -9.57 7.47
N ALA A 233 4.11 -8.52 7.79
CA ALA A 233 5.56 -8.50 7.62
C ALA A 233 6.30 -9.29 8.71
N SER A 234 5.69 -9.54 9.85
CA SER A 234 6.29 -10.20 11.01
C SER A 234 6.40 -11.72 10.88
N ASP A 235 7.14 -12.35 11.80
CA ASP A 235 7.21 -13.80 11.93
C ASP A 235 5.90 -14.40 12.48
N ASP A 236 5.03 -13.58 13.08
CA ASP A 236 3.71 -13.99 13.54
C ASP A 236 2.77 -14.38 12.40
N ALA A 237 3.08 -13.92 11.16
CA ALA A 237 2.37 -14.26 9.93
C ALA A 237 3.14 -15.26 9.03
N SER A 238 4.06 -16.05 9.59
CA SER A 238 5.00 -16.89 8.82
C SER A 238 4.34 -17.95 7.92
N PHE A 239 3.07 -18.31 8.16
CA PHE A 239 2.32 -19.26 7.33
C PHE A 239 1.19 -18.61 6.53
N ILE A 240 1.20 -17.26 6.41
CA ILE A 240 0.21 -16.49 5.65
C ILE A 240 0.85 -16.01 4.34
N THR A 241 0.38 -16.54 3.21
CA THR A 241 0.75 -16.10 1.85
C THR A 241 -0.43 -16.29 0.90
N GLY A 242 -0.59 -15.39 -0.08
CA GLY A 242 -1.71 -15.37 -1.03
C GLY A 242 -3.03 -14.88 -0.42
N ALA A 243 -3.02 -14.39 0.81
CA ALA A 243 -4.22 -13.96 1.52
C ALA A 243 -4.63 -12.51 1.17
N GLU A 244 -5.93 -12.28 1.25
CA GLU A 244 -6.60 -10.99 1.16
C GLU A 244 -7.12 -10.63 2.55
N ILE A 245 -6.50 -9.65 3.21
CA ILE A 245 -6.88 -9.26 4.57
C ILE A 245 -7.73 -8.01 4.53
N VAL A 246 -8.99 -8.15 4.91
CA VAL A 246 -9.97 -7.05 4.96
C VAL A 246 -9.81 -6.26 6.26
N ILE A 247 -9.81 -4.91 6.15
CA ILE A 247 -9.71 -3.98 7.28
C ILE A 247 -10.69 -2.84 7.01
N ASP A 248 -11.95 -3.05 7.31
CA ASP A 248 -13.04 -2.20 6.82
C ASP A 248 -14.13 -1.86 7.86
N GLY A 249 -13.92 -2.21 9.12
CA GLY A 249 -14.89 -2.00 10.17
C GLY A 249 -16.20 -2.79 10.00
N GLY A 250 -16.19 -3.82 9.17
CA GLY A 250 -17.34 -4.68 8.85
C GLY A 250 -18.11 -4.24 7.60
N GLN A 251 -17.61 -3.29 6.82
CA GLN A 251 -18.29 -2.75 5.64
C GLN A 251 -18.72 -3.85 4.65
N LEU A 252 -17.90 -4.85 4.40
CA LEU A 252 -18.23 -5.98 3.51
C LEU A 252 -18.99 -7.13 4.20
N ALA A 253 -19.16 -7.09 5.50
CA ALA A 253 -19.92 -8.11 6.23
C ALA A 253 -21.41 -7.85 6.22
N VAL A 254 -21.85 -6.66 5.82
CA VAL A 254 -23.28 -6.29 5.69
C VAL A 254 -23.78 -6.80 4.36
N MET A 255 -24.81 -7.66 4.40
CA MET A 255 -25.52 -8.19 3.22
C MET A 255 -26.74 -7.33 2.86
#